data_2d78504fce4d038546aeaefdf179c266
#
_entry.id   2d78504fce4d038546aeaefdf179c266
#
_cell.length_a   1.000
_cell.length_b   1.000
_cell.length_c   1.000
_cell.angle_alpha   90.00
_cell.angle_beta   90.00
_cell.angle_gamma   90.00
#
_symmetry.space_group_name_H-M   'P 1'
#
loop_
_entity.id
_entity.type
_entity.pdbx_description
1 polymer ?
#
loop_
_entity_poly.entity_id
_entity_poly.type
_entity_poly.pdbx_seq_one_letter_code
_entity_poly.pdbx_strand_id
1 'polypeptide(L)'
;YPISVFVAPESCESLKKLPIQTNQGIVRLGEIASFVKGASQVRGTASIDGKSGIVLRVFKQPNAETLTVTGLVDDLVEDLKKTAPEGLSMSSDLFRQEWFISAGLKNVEEALRDAFIIVAFIVFLFLMKWKPTFIALLSIPISIFITAIVFYLMGLSVNVMTLGGIAVAIGELVDGAIVSVENIIKRLRHKKVGGLDRLHIIISAVKEVFDSIVYATILVVLVFIPVFFLPGVEGKLLSSLGLAYIVSLMASLLVALTLTPALAAILFSEEDKEEHVPKLLQIIELKTEQLLSWLFGKWRQVIIALIVMIVATVTMYSFAGKEGIPQFNEDSLTIGILLPTGTDLDTTNLYAQSVGDAMKDLPFVAKVSHTAGRA
;
A
#
# COMPACT_ATOMS: atom_id res chain seq x y z
N TYR A 1 46.55 -19.62 2.42
CA TYR A 1 45.83 -18.60 1.60
C TYR A 1 46.82 -18.03 0.61
N PRO A 2 46.60 -18.13 -0.72
CA PRO A 2 47.44 -17.46 -1.70
C PRO A 2 47.20 -15.94 -1.61
N ILE A 3 48.23 -15.20 -1.27
CA ILE A 3 48.19 -13.73 -1.31
C ILE A 3 48.53 -13.32 -2.74
N SER A 4 47.55 -12.84 -3.48
CA SER A 4 47.79 -12.26 -4.81
C SER A 4 47.94 -10.74 -4.65
N VAL A 5 49.14 -10.23 -4.85
CA VAL A 5 49.37 -8.78 -4.92
C VAL A 5 49.18 -8.33 -6.36
N PHE A 6 48.09 -7.61 -6.62
CA PHE A 6 47.89 -6.96 -7.91
C PHE A 6 48.62 -5.61 -7.90
N VAL A 7 49.79 -5.54 -8.50
CA VAL A 7 50.40 -4.25 -8.84
C VAL A 7 49.98 -3.90 -10.25
N ALA A 8 48.99 -3.00 -10.36
CA ALA A 8 48.64 -2.46 -11.66
C ALA A 8 49.72 -1.46 -12.13
N PRO A 9 50.35 -1.69 -13.26
CA PRO A 9 51.32 -0.74 -13.81
C PRO A 9 50.67 0.57 -14.16
N GLU A 10 51.15 1.69 -13.64
CA GLU A 10 50.55 3.04 -13.79
C GLU A 10 50.63 3.59 -15.22
N SER A 11 51.48 3.07 -16.09
CA SER A 11 51.65 3.52 -17.47
C SER A 11 52.15 2.42 -18.43
N CYS A 12 51.88 2.62 -19.73
CA CYS A 12 52.40 1.74 -20.78
C CYS A 12 53.94 1.70 -20.78
N GLU A 13 54.61 2.72 -20.30
CA GLU A 13 56.06 2.77 -20.22
C GLU A 13 56.59 1.91 -19.05
N SER A 14 55.91 1.84 -17.91
CA SER A 14 56.27 0.95 -16.83
C SER A 14 56.11 -0.53 -17.23
N LEU A 15 55.07 -0.84 -18.02
CA LEU A 15 54.88 -2.16 -18.60
C LEU A 15 56.00 -2.58 -19.53
N LYS A 16 56.52 -1.68 -20.41
CA LYS A 16 57.64 -1.97 -21.29
C LYS A 16 58.93 -2.34 -20.54
N LYS A 17 59.11 -1.81 -19.34
CA LYS A 17 60.33 -2.04 -18.51
C LYS A 17 60.29 -3.30 -17.66
N LEU A 18 59.14 -3.99 -17.60
CA LEU A 18 58.98 -5.21 -16.80
C LEU A 18 59.94 -6.30 -17.30
N PRO A 19 60.81 -6.86 -16.43
CA PRO A 19 61.71 -7.95 -16.80
C PRO A 19 60.94 -9.29 -16.80
N ILE A 20 61.11 -10.06 -17.88
CA ILE A 20 60.63 -11.46 -17.96
C ILE A 20 61.85 -12.35 -18.01
N GLN A 21 61.89 -13.35 -17.13
CA GLN A 21 62.94 -14.36 -17.11
C GLN A 21 62.62 -15.45 -18.18
N THR A 22 63.53 -15.61 -19.13
CA THR A 22 63.46 -16.63 -20.17
C THR A 22 64.60 -17.64 -20.00
N ASN A 23 64.56 -18.77 -20.69
CA ASN A 23 65.62 -19.77 -20.70
C ASN A 23 66.96 -19.23 -21.22
N GLN A 24 66.96 -18.07 -21.93
CA GLN A 24 68.15 -17.44 -22.53
C GLN A 24 68.58 -16.16 -21.79
N GLY A 25 67.97 -15.80 -20.67
CA GLY A 25 68.25 -14.61 -19.90
C GLY A 25 67.03 -13.71 -19.62
N ILE A 26 67.29 -12.52 -19.08
CA ILE A 26 66.22 -11.55 -18.76
C ILE A 26 66.00 -10.67 -19.97
N VAL A 27 64.74 -10.67 -20.48
CA VAL A 27 64.27 -9.83 -21.61
C VAL A 27 63.23 -8.85 -21.08
N ARG A 28 63.24 -7.61 -21.55
CA ARG A 28 62.20 -6.63 -21.19
C ARG A 28 60.96 -6.86 -21.99
N LEU A 29 59.78 -6.74 -21.34
CA LEU A 29 58.50 -6.97 -21.97
C LEU A 29 58.26 -6.09 -23.24
N GLY A 30 58.81 -4.88 -23.24
CA GLY A 30 58.79 -3.98 -24.40
C GLY A 30 59.60 -4.39 -25.63
N GLU A 31 60.51 -5.38 -25.49
CA GLU A 31 61.31 -5.96 -26.57
C GLU A 31 60.56 -7.03 -27.38
N ILE A 32 59.53 -7.65 -26.73
CA ILE A 32 58.75 -8.76 -27.29
C ILE A 32 57.29 -8.41 -27.54
N ALA A 33 56.79 -7.28 -27.00
CA ALA A 33 55.40 -6.87 -27.15
C ALA A 33 55.26 -5.37 -27.30
N SER A 34 54.29 -4.94 -28.09
CA SER A 34 53.85 -3.54 -28.19
C SER A 34 52.68 -3.26 -27.27
N PHE A 35 52.73 -2.11 -26.56
CA PHE A 35 51.66 -1.72 -25.63
C PHE A 35 50.93 -0.51 -26.19
N VAL A 36 49.65 -0.69 -26.39
CA VAL A 36 48.75 0.35 -26.87
C VAL A 36 47.66 0.56 -25.82
N LYS A 37 47.37 1.81 -25.48
CA LYS A 37 46.26 2.18 -24.64
C LYS A 37 44.96 2.09 -25.46
N GLY A 38 44.13 1.13 -25.15
CA GLY A 38 42.85 0.92 -25.83
C GLY A 38 41.70 0.94 -24.85
N ALA A 39 40.49 0.95 -25.39
CA ALA A 39 39.28 0.74 -24.60
C ALA A 39 39.24 -0.71 -24.10
N SER A 40 38.71 -0.94 -22.89
CA SER A 40 38.46 -2.30 -22.43
C SER A 40 37.39 -2.96 -23.29
N GLN A 41 37.47 -4.30 -23.36
CA GLN A 41 36.49 -5.07 -24.14
C GLN A 41 35.07 -4.76 -23.70
N VAL A 42 34.22 -4.41 -24.64
CA VAL A 42 32.79 -4.15 -24.40
C VAL A 42 32.13 -5.45 -23.95
N ARG A 43 31.58 -5.46 -22.74
CA ARG A 43 30.92 -6.63 -22.14
C ARG A 43 29.40 -6.54 -22.14
N GLY A 44 28.87 -5.36 -22.39
CA GLY A 44 27.44 -5.11 -22.47
C GLY A 44 27.11 -3.89 -23.30
N THR A 45 25.93 -3.88 -23.85
CA THR A 45 25.36 -2.75 -24.60
C THR A 45 24.00 -2.36 -24.05
N ALA A 46 23.60 -1.13 -24.24
CA ALA A 46 22.27 -0.65 -23.91
C ALA A 46 21.72 0.18 -25.07
N SER A 47 20.41 0.14 -25.24
CA SER A 47 19.70 0.97 -26.19
C SER A 47 18.41 1.51 -25.58
N ILE A 48 18.06 2.72 -25.99
CA ILE A 48 16.82 3.39 -25.61
C ILE A 48 16.15 3.83 -26.91
N ASP A 49 14.93 3.34 -27.13
CA ASP A 49 14.16 3.59 -28.36
C ASP A 49 14.96 3.33 -29.65
N GLY A 50 15.76 2.24 -29.66
CA GLY A 50 16.60 1.84 -30.79
C GLY A 50 17.88 2.67 -30.97
N LYS A 51 18.16 3.64 -30.09
CA LYS A 51 19.41 4.41 -30.11
C LYS A 51 20.36 3.85 -29.07
N SER A 52 21.64 3.69 -29.44
CA SER A 52 22.67 3.28 -28.49
C SER A 52 22.80 4.30 -27.37
N GLY A 53 22.91 3.84 -26.13
CA GLY A 53 22.96 4.69 -24.95
C GLY A 53 23.56 3.99 -23.74
N ILE A 54 23.54 4.69 -22.61
CA ILE A 54 23.97 4.16 -21.32
C ILE A 54 22.78 4.16 -20.38
N VAL A 55 22.48 3.01 -19.80
CA VAL A 55 21.45 2.87 -18.78
C VAL A 55 22.11 2.81 -17.41
N LEU A 56 21.80 3.80 -16.57
CA LEU A 56 22.23 3.86 -15.17
C LEU A 56 21.11 3.32 -14.28
N ARG A 57 21.40 2.32 -13.47
CA ARG A 57 20.45 1.79 -12.48
C ARG A 57 20.82 2.30 -11.10
N VAL A 58 19.90 3.01 -10.47
CA VAL A 58 20.04 3.50 -9.10
C VAL A 58 19.30 2.56 -8.16
N PHE A 59 20.00 2.00 -7.19
CA PHE A 59 19.45 1.13 -6.15
C PHE A 59 19.42 1.86 -4.83
N LYS A 60 18.26 1.94 -4.21
CA LYS A 60 18.15 2.49 -2.85
C LYS A 60 18.57 1.46 -1.81
N GLN A 61 19.04 1.92 -0.68
CA GLN A 61 19.22 1.06 0.50
C GLN A 61 17.85 0.59 1.05
N PRO A 62 17.79 -0.58 1.71
CA PRO A 62 16.50 -1.13 2.19
C PRO A 62 15.68 -0.18 3.05
N ASN A 63 16.33 0.64 3.88
CA ASN A 63 15.66 1.57 4.81
C ASN A 63 15.44 2.98 4.21
N ALA A 64 15.90 3.24 2.99
CA ALA A 64 15.68 4.53 2.35
C ALA A 64 14.27 4.61 1.76
N GLU A 65 13.67 5.79 1.83
CA GLU A 65 12.36 6.04 1.26
C GLU A 65 12.46 6.24 -0.27
N THR A 66 11.64 5.52 -1.03
CA THR A 66 11.72 5.53 -2.50
C THR A 66 11.43 6.90 -3.09
N LEU A 67 10.38 7.58 -2.61
CA LEU A 67 9.98 8.89 -3.14
C LEU A 67 11.08 9.95 -2.91
N THR A 68 11.63 9.98 -1.71
CA THR A 68 12.74 10.90 -1.35
C THR A 68 13.99 10.65 -2.20
N VAL A 69 14.39 9.37 -2.35
CA VAL A 69 15.56 9.01 -3.19
C VAL A 69 15.32 9.37 -4.65
N THR A 70 14.11 9.14 -5.16
CA THR A 70 13.78 9.48 -6.55
C THR A 70 13.86 10.99 -6.76
N GLY A 71 13.33 11.81 -5.85
CA GLY A 71 13.46 13.27 -5.91
C GLY A 71 14.90 13.73 -5.94
N LEU A 72 15.78 13.20 -5.08
CA LEU A 72 17.22 13.52 -5.08
C LEU A 72 17.90 13.12 -6.39
N VAL A 73 17.50 12.00 -7.00
CA VAL A 73 18.04 11.59 -8.32
C VAL A 73 17.57 12.53 -9.42
N ASP A 74 16.33 12.99 -9.39
CA ASP A 74 15.82 13.95 -10.37
C ASP A 74 16.56 15.30 -10.29
N ASP A 75 16.74 15.82 -9.08
CA ASP A 75 17.52 17.05 -8.85
C ASP A 75 18.95 16.90 -9.41
N LEU A 76 19.60 15.76 -9.13
CA LEU A 76 20.93 15.44 -9.64
C LEU A 76 20.96 15.37 -11.17
N VAL A 77 19.96 14.71 -11.79
CA VAL A 77 19.87 14.60 -13.25
C VAL A 77 19.64 15.98 -13.88
N GLU A 78 18.85 16.84 -13.23
CA GLU A 78 18.63 18.22 -13.70
C GLU A 78 19.90 19.07 -13.65
N ASP A 79 20.69 18.93 -12.60
CA ASP A 79 21.99 19.61 -12.47
C ASP A 79 23.02 19.06 -13.48
N LEU A 80 23.04 17.76 -13.71
CA LEU A 80 23.89 17.14 -14.73
C LEU A 80 23.51 17.59 -16.14
N LYS A 81 22.21 17.77 -16.45
CA LYS A 81 21.75 18.31 -17.74
C LYS A 81 22.33 19.70 -18.03
N LYS A 82 22.48 20.54 -17.00
CA LYS A 82 23.05 21.90 -17.16
C LYS A 82 24.54 21.90 -17.53
N THR A 83 25.26 20.85 -17.11
CA THR A 83 26.72 20.71 -17.34
C THR A 83 27.07 19.70 -18.43
N ALA A 84 26.05 19.05 -19.02
CA ALA A 84 26.23 18.05 -20.05
C ALA A 84 26.81 18.62 -21.33
N PRO A 85 27.71 17.90 -22.04
CA PRO A 85 28.19 18.29 -23.36
C PRO A 85 27.05 18.37 -24.37
N GLU A 86 27.21 19.21 -25.39
CA GLU A 86 26.27 19.29 -26.50
C GLU A 86 26.09 17.92 -27.19
N GLY A 87 24.86 17.53 -27.45
CA GLY A 87 24.53 16.26 -28.08
C GLY A 87 24.24 15.10 -27.10
N LEU A 88 24.44 15.29 -25.79
CA LEU A 88 24.05 14.29 -24.77
C LEU A 88 22.64 14.58 -24.26
N SER A 89 21.72 13.65 -24.46
CA SER A 89 20.37 13.71 -23.85
C SER A 89 20.29 12.77 -22.65
N MET A 90 19.77 13.26 -21.53
CA MET A 90 19.54 12.48 -20.31
C MET A 90 18.06 12.44 -19.98
N SER A 91 17.57 11.29 -19.57
CA SER A 91 16.18 11.06 -19.14
C SER A 91 16.16 10.13 -17.96
N SER A 92 15.32 10.42 -16.98
CA SER A 92 15.12 9.57 -15.77
C SER A 92 13.84 8.74 -15.83
N ASP A 93 13.17 8.68 -16.99
CA ASP A 93 11.81 8.16 -17.17
C ASP A 93 11.73 6.80 -17.89
N LEU A 94 12.77 5.96 -17.79
CA LEU A 94 12.73 4.61 -18.34
C LEU A 94 11.92 3.64 -17.46
N PHE A 95 12.26 3.60 -16.19
CA PHE A 95 11.55 2.83 -15.17
C PHE A 95 11.68 3.53 -13.83
N ARG A 96 10.56 3.79 -13.17
CA ARG A 96 10.51 4.46 -11.87
C ARG A 96 9.54 3.73 -10.95
N GLN A 97 10.06 3.17 -9.88
CA GLN A 97 9.22 2.56 -8.85
C GLN A 97 8.27 3.57 -8.18
N GLU A 98 8.62 4.85 -8.23
CA GLU A 98 7.79 5.95 -7.75
C GLU A 98 6.41 5.99 -8.41
N TRP A 99 6.31 5.75 -9.72
CA TRP A 99 5.03 5.80 -10.45
C TRP A 99 4.03 4.82 -9.89
N PHE A 100 4.48 3.58 -9.64
CA PHE A 100 3.65 2.55 -9.04
C PHE A 100 3.22 2.93 -7.61
N ILE A 101 4.17 3.41 -6.79
CA ILE A 101 3.89 3.83 -5.41
C ILE A 101 2.90 5.00 -5.39
N SER A 102 3.14 6.04 -6.21
CA SER A 102 2.28 7.23 -6.29
C SER A 102 0.89 6.90 -6.80
N ALA A 103 0.77 6.05 -7.83
CA ALA A 103 -0.51 5.58 -8.32
C ALA A 103 -1.26 4.78 -7.24
N GLY A 104 -0.57 3.87 -6.53
CA GLY A 104 -1.14 3.11 -5.43
C GLY A 104 -1.62 4.01 -4.29
N LEU A 105 -0.83 4.99 -3.88
CA LEU A 105 -1.20 5.96 -2.84
C LEU A 105 -2.43 6.78 -3.27
N LYS A 106 -2.44 7.28 -4.50
CA LYS A 106 -3.56 8.05 -5.05
C LYS A 106 -4.85 7.24 -5.10
N ASN A 107 -4.79 5.99 -5.57
CA ASN A 107 -5.95 5.11 -5.60
C ASN A 107 -6.52 4.86 -4.20
N VAL A 108 -5.65 4.69 -3.20
CA VAL A 108 -6.09 4.52 -1.80
C VAL A 108 -6.67 5.80 -1.24
N GLU A 109 -6.08 6.97 -1.52
CA GLU A 109 -6.61 8.28 -1.12
C GLU A 109 -8.02 8.51 -1.69
N GLU A 110 -8.22 8.22 -2.98
CA GLU A 110 -9.52 8.29 -3.64
C GLU A 110 -10.52 7.33 -2.99
N ALA A 111 -10.12 6.08 -2.73
CA ALA A 111 -10.95 5.09 -2.05
C ALA A 111 -11.33 5.51 -0.62
N LEU A 112 -10.37 6.09 0.15
CA LEU A 112 -10.62 6.62 1.49
C LEU A 112 -11.64 7.77 1.46
N ARG A 113 -11.48 8.71 0.53
CA ARG A 113 -12.41 9.83 0.33
C ARG A 113 -13.80 9.33 -0.02
N ASP A 114 -13.91 8.43 -0.98
CA ASP A 114 -15.18 7.89 -1.44
C ASP A 114 -15.86 7.07 -0.35
N ALA A 115 -15.12 6.24 0.38
CA ALA A 115 -15.62 5.52 1.55
C ALA A 115 -16.14 6.49 2.62
N PHE A 116 -15.41 7.57 2.92
CA PHE A 116 -15.85 8.58 3.88
C PHE A 116 -17.16 9.25 3.45
N ILE A 117 -17.30 9.62 2.16
CA ILE A 117 -18.53 10.24 1.62
C ILE A 117 -19.71 9.28 1.72
N ILE A 118 -19.51 8.01 1.34
CA ILE A 118 -20.56 6.99 1.41
C ILE A 118 -20.99 6.75 2.86
N VAL A 119 -20.02 6.58 3.77
CA VAL A 119 -20.31 6.39 5.20
C VAL A 119 -21.01 7.62 5.78
N ALA A 120 -20.57 8.83 5.43
CA ALA A 120 -21.20 10.07 5.88
C ALA A 120 -22.67 10.15 5.43
N PHE A 121 -22.94 9.79 4.18
CA PHE A 121 -24.29 9.75 3.64
C PHE A 121 -25.18 8.73 4.36
N ILE A 122 -24.65 7.50 4.56
CA ILE A 122 -25.38 6.44 5.25
C ILE A 122 -25.66 6.84 6.71
N VAL A 123 -24.66 7.32 7.43
CA VAL A 123 -24.80 7.76 8.83
C VAL A 123 -25.83 8.88 8.95
N PHE A 124 -25.77 9.87 8.04
CA PHE A 124 -26.77 10.94 8.00
C PHE A 124 -28.19 10.40 7.74
N LEU A 125 -28.32 9.45 6.82
CA LEU A 125 -29.61 8.84 6.49
C LEU A 125 -30.20 8.04 7.66
N PHE A 126 -29.34 7.37 8.46
CA PHE A 126 -29.78 6.62 9.63
C PHE A 126 -30.11 7.51 10.84
N LEU A 127 -29.25 8.47 11.14
CA LEU A 127 -29.42 9.32 12.31
C LEU A 127 -30.40 10.49 12.07
N MET A 128 -30.55 10.92 10.81
CA MET A 128 -31.46 11.98 10.34
C MET A 128 -31.39 13.30 11.14
N LYS A 129 -30.36 13.47 11.97
CA LYS A 129 -30.11 14.64 12.80
C LYS A 129 -28.64 15.05 12.65
N TRP A 130 -28.40 16.33 12.39
CA TRP A 130 -27.04 16.80 12.08
C TRP A 130 -26.06 16.67 13.28
N LYS A 131 -26.51 16.91 14.54
CA LYS A 131 -25.65 16.85 15.72
C LYS A 131 -25.11 15.42 15.97
N PRO A 132 -25.95 14.38 16.06
CA PRO A 132 -25.47 13.00 16.17
C PRO A 132 -24.58 12.58 15.00
N THR A 133 -24.98 12.94 13.77
CA THR A 133 -24.20 12.64 12.57
C THR A 133 -22.83 13.30 12.63
N PHE A 134 -22.75 14.57 13.03
CA PHE A 134 -21.51 15.29 13.16
C PHE A 134 -20.57 14.63 14.20
N ILE A 135 -21.10 14.23 15.37
CA ILE A 135 -20.31 13.54 16.39
C ILE A 135 -19.76 12.21 15.84
N ALA A 136 -20.62 11.41 15.22
CA ALA A 136 -20.23 10.12 14.66
C ALA A 136 -19.19 10.29 13.54
N LEU A 137 -19.38 11.23 12.62
CA LEU A 137 -18.45 11.48 11.53
C LEU A 137 -17.11 12.07 11.99
N LEU A 138 -17.12 12.89 13.04
CA LEU A 138 -15.89 13.47 13.59
C LEU A 138 -15.01 12.40 14.23
N SER A 139 -15.57 11.27 14.66
CA SER A 139 -14.80 10.15 15.20
C SER A 139 -13.83 9.55 14.19
N ILE A 140 -14.17 9.54 12.87
CA ILE A 140 -13.32 8.98 11.82
C ILE A 140 -11.99 9.73 11.71
N PRO A 141 -11.96 11.04 11.38
CA PRO A 141 -10.69 11.75 11.20
C PRO A 141 -9.86 11.77 12.47
N ILE A 142 -10.49 11.83 13.64
CA ILE A 142 -9.75 11.81 14.91
C ILE A 142 -9.14 10.44 15.18
N SER A 143 -9.85 9.34 14.88
CA SER A 143 -9.29 7.99 15.00
C SER A 143 -8.12 7.78 14.02
N ILE A 144 -8.24 8.26 12.78
CA ILE A 144 -7.16 8.23 11.79
C ILE A 144 -5.96 9.06 12.27
N PHE A 145 -6.20 10.24 12.85
CA PHE A 145 -5.15 11.09 13.37
C PHE A 145 -4.40 10.44 14.57
N ILE A 146 -5.14 9.81 15.48
CA ILE A 146 -4.54 9.03 16.58
C ILE A 146 -3.72 7.86 15.99
N THR A 147 -4.24 7.16 15.00
CA THR A 147 -3.53 6.09 14.30
C THR A 147 -2.21 6.58 13.69
N ALA A 148 -2.23 7.75 13.04
CA ALA A 148 -1.03 8.37 12.49
C ALA A 148 0.00 8.72 13.57
N ILE A 149 -0.45 9.25 14.73
CA ILE A 149 0.42 9.51 15.86
C ILE A 149 1.06 8.23 16.39
N VAL A 150 0.27 7.15 16.55
CA VAL A 150 0.78 5.85 17.00
C VAL A 150 1.82 5.31 16.01
N PHE A 151 1.56 5.41 14.71
CA PHE A 151 2.51 4.99 13.67
C PHE A 151 3.81 5.76 13.76
N TYR A 152 3.74 7.08 13.91
CA TYR A 152 4.92 7.93 14.10
C TYR A 152 5.74 7.53 15.34
N LEU A 153 5.08 7.31 16.48
CA LEU A 153 5.74 6.90 17.73
C LEU A 153 6.36 5.50 17.64
N MET A 154 5.76 4.60 16.89
CA MET A 154 6.28 3.24 16.67
C MET A 154 7.33 3.16 15.55
N GLY A 155 7.62 4.25 14.85
CA GLY A 155 8.53 4.27 13.70
C GLY A 155 8.03 3.44 12.51
N LEU A 156 6.72 3.29 12.37
CA LEU A 156 6.10 2.55 11.26
C LEU A 156 5.94 3.45 10.04
N SER A 157 6.26 2.90 8.87
CA SER A 157 6.07 3.61 7.61
C SER A 157 4.62 3.56 7.14
N VAL A 158 4.14 4.70 6.61
CA VAL A 158 2.86 4.75 5.89
C VAL A 158 3.12 4.28 4.45
N ASN A 159 2.43 3.22 4.05
CA ASN A 159 2.53 2.64 2.72
C ASN A 159 1.13 2.19 2.24
N VAL A 160 1.04 1.72 1.00
CA VAL A 160 -0.24 1.28 0.39
C VAL A 160 -0.95 0.22 1.24
N MET A 161 -0.21 -0.72 1.88
CA MET A 161 -0.79 -1.76 2.72
C MET A 161 -1.35 -1.19 4.03
N THR A 162 -0.60 -0.31 4.70
CA THR A 162 -1.07 0.34 5.94
C THR A 162 -2.26 1.27 5.69
N LEU A 163 -2.25 2.02 4.58
CA LEU A 163 -3.41 2.82 4.17
C LEU A 163 -4.60 1.94 3.78
N GLY A 164 -4.37 0.81 3.13
CA GLY A 164 -5.40 -0.20 2.87
C GLY A 164 -6.03 -0.72 4.16
N GLY A 165 -5.24 -0.98 5.20
CA GLY A 165 -5.72 -1.36 6.53
C GLY A 165 -6.60 -0.29 7.17
N ILE A 166 -6.21 0.99 7.08
CA ILE A 166 -7.01 2.13 7.52
C ILE A 166 -8.31 2.23 6.71
N ALA A 167 -8.24 2.02 5.38
CA ALA A 167 -9.42 2.05 4.51
C ALA A 167 -10.46 1.00 4.91
N VAL A 168 -10.02 -0.22 5.17
CA VAL A 168 -10.89 -1.30 5.68
C VAL A 168 -11.48 -0.93 7.04
N ALA A 169 -10.72 -0.26 7.90
CA ALA A 169 -11.18 0.15 9.22
C ALA A 169 -12.28 1.23 9.18
N ILE A 170 -12.35 2.07 8.13
CA ILE A 170 -13.27 3.25 8.11
C ILE A 170 -14.72 2.86 8.43
N GLY A 171 -15.21 1.75 7.88
CA GLY A 171 -16.56 1.26 8.18
C GLY A 171 -16.76 0.98 9.67
N GLU A 172 -15.82 0.34 10.31
CA GLU A 172 -15.83 -0.05 11.72
C GLU A 172 -15.56 1.15 12.66
N LEU A 173 -14.79 2.15 12.17
CA LEU A 173 -14.43 3.34 12.97
C LEU A 173 -15.65 4.14 13.44
N VAL A 174 -16.75 4.05 12.72
CA VAL A 174 -17.99 4.79 13.02
C VAL A 174 -18.92 4.01 13.94
N ASP A 175 -18.89 2.69 13.89
CA ASP A 175 -19.87 1.84 14.58
C ASP A 175 -19.91 2.08 16.09
N GLY A 176 -18.76 2.10 16.75
CA GLY A 176 -18.68 2.39 18.19
C GLY A 176 -19.22 3.77 18.56
N ALA A 177 -18.96 4.78 17.71
CA ALA A 177 -19.46 6.12 17.91
C ALA A 177 -20.98 6.22 17.69
N ILE A 178 -21.53 5.55 16.65
CA ILE A 178 -22.98 5.52 16.38
C ILE A 178 -23.71 4.88 17.54
N VAL A 179 -23.29 3.69 17.98
CA VAL A 179 -23.92 2.96 19.09
C VAL A 179 -23.89 3.80 20.37
N SER A 180 -22.75 4.43 20.67
CA SER A 180 -22.62 5.31 21.83
C SER A 180 -23.54 6.53 21.75
N VAL A 181 -23.57 7.23 20.61
CA VAL A 181 -24.40 8.42 20.37
C VAL A 181 -25.88 8.07 20.45
N GLU A 182 -26.30 6.97 19.81
CA GLU A 182 -27.69 6.53 19.80
C GLU A 182 -28.17 6.20 21.22
N ASN A 183 -27.38 5.45 21.98
CA ASN A 183 -27.74 5.11 23.36
C ASN A 183 -27.80 6.34 24.28
N ILE A 184 -26.87 7.30 24.11
CA ILE A 184 -26.87 8.58 24.82
C ILE A 184 -28.18 9.33 24.50
N ILE A 185 -28.55 9.47 23.23
CA ILE A 185 -29.79 10.15 22.81
C ILE A 185 -30.99 9.46 23.41
N LYS A 186 -31.07 8.14 23.32
CA LYS A 186 -32.19 7.34 23.87
C LYS A 186 -32.35 7.57 25.37
N ARG A 187 -31.25 7.61 26.13
CA ARG A 187 -31.28 7.84 27.58
C ARG A 187 -31.64 9.27 27.95
N LEU A 188 -31.13 10.27 27.21
CA LEU A 188 -31.43 11.68 27.44
C LEU A 188 -32.91 12.02 27.16
N ARG A 189 -33.59 11.29 26.29
CA ARG A 189 -35.01 11.48 25.98
C ARG A 189 -35.93 11.10 27.13
N HIS A 190 -35.60 10.07 27.87
CA HIS A 190 -36.48 9.55 28.94
C HIS A 190 -36.41 10.32 30.25
N LYS A 191 -35.49 11.26 30.39
CA LYS A 191 -35.36 12.04 31.66
C LYS A 191 -35.22 13.54 31.37
N LYS A 192 -36.11 14.34 31.94
CA LYS A 192 -36.00 15.82 31.97
C LYS A 192 -35.04 16.19 33.12
N VAL A 193 -33.74 16.28 32.85
CA VAL A 193 -32.75 16.57 33.91
C VAL A 193 -31.67 17.47 33.34
N GLY A 194 -31.37 18.53 34.07
CA GLY A 194 -30.31 19.50 33.73
C GLY A 194 -29.03 19.32 34.56
N GLY A 195 -27.94 19.90 34.10
CA GLY A 195 -26.70 20.01 34.86
C GLY A 195 -25.96 18.70 35.12
N LEU A 196 -25.55 18.46 36.36
CA LEU A 196 -24.75 17.31 36.77
C LEU A 196 -25.46 15.97 36.52
N ASP A 197 -26.77 15.93 36.69
CA ASP A 197 -27.56 14.71 36.44
C ASP A 197 -27.52 14.27 34.97
N ARG A 198 -27.40 15.24 34.06
CA ARG A 198 -27.25 14.95 32.61
C ARG A 198 -25.92 14.25 32.32
N LEU A 199 -24.83 14.70 32.96
CA LEU A 199 -23.53 14.04 32.79
C LEU A 199 -23.56 12.61 33.30
N HIS A 200 -24.22 12.37 34.44
CA HIS A 200 -24.45 11.01 34.96
C HIS A 200 -25.24 10.12 34.01
N ILE A 201 -26.26 10.67 33.34
CA ILE A 201 -27.02 9.92 32.33
C ILE A 201 -26.14 9.54 31.13
N ILE A 202 -25.32 10.46 30.61
CA ILE A 202 -24.39 10.20 29.50
C ILE A 202 -23.39 9.12 29.88
N ILE A 203 -22.76 9.21 31.05
CA ILE A 203 -21.81 8.21 31.54
C ILE A 203 -22.50 6.83 31.70
N SER A 204 -23.73 6.80 32.22
CA SER A 204 -24.49 5.56 32.37
C SER A 204 -24.85 4.95 31.01
N ALA A 205 -25.20 5.78 30.02
CA ALA A 205 -25.49 5.33 28.66
C ALA A 205 -24.25 4.72 28.00
N VAL A 206 -23.08 5.32 28.16
CA VAL A 206 -21.84 4.77 27.62
C VAL A 206 -21.46 3.46 28.31
N LYS A 207 -21.58 3.39 29.66
CA LYS A 207 -21.31 2.15 30.41
C LYS A 207 -22.19 0.98 29.97
N GLU A 208 -23.42 1.22 29.57
CA GLU A 208 -24.34 0.18 29.12
C GLU A 208 -23.89 -0.50 27.81
N VAL A 209 -23.28 0.27 26.90
CA VAL A 209 -22.81 -0.26 25.61
C VAL A 209 -21.31 -0.59 25.62
N PHE A 210 -20.61 -0.21 26.70
CA PHE A 210 -19.16 -0.40 26.83
C PHE A 210 -18.71 -1.84 26.57
N ASP A 211 -19.31 -2.80 27.28
CA ASP A 211 -18.94 -4.20 27.16
C ASP A 211 -19.14 -4.71 25.73
N SER A 212 -20.25 -4.33 25.09
CA SER A 212 -20.55 -4.73 23.72
C SER A 212 -19.53 -4.20 22.72
N ILE A 213 -19.15 -2.93 22.81
CA ILE A 213 -18.19 -2.31 21.91
C ILE A 213 -16.79 -2.90 22.13
N VAL A 214 -16.37 -3.06 23.39
CA VAL A 214 -15.06 -3.62 23.74
C VAL A 214 -14.94 -5.07 23.29
N TYR A 215 -15.94 -5.91 23.57
CA TYR A 215 -15.90 -7.31 23.14
C TYR A 215 -15.93 -7.45 21.62
N ALA A 216 -16.73 -6.65 20.92
CA ALA A 216 -16.74 -6.64 19.45
C ALA A 216 -15.35 -6.30 18.91
N THR A 217 -14.73 -5.24 19.40
CA THR A 217 -13.37 -4.82 18.98
C THR A 217 -12.33 -5.92 19.28
N ILE A 218 -12.37 -6.53 20.48
CA ILE A 218 -11.45 -7.62 20.84
C ILE A 218 -11.64 -8.82 19.91
N LEU A 219 -12.87 -9.21 19.60
CA LEU A 219 -13.14 -10.33 18.69
C LEU A 219 -12.56 -10.07 17.29
N VAL A 220 -12.72 -8.86 16.77
CA VAL A 220 -12.16 -8.49 15.48
C VAL A 220 -10.62 -8.54 15.53
N VAL A 221 -10.00 -8.01 16.58
CA VAL A 221 -8.54 -8.10 16.77
C VAL A 221 -8.07 -9.55 16.80
N LEU A 222 -8.78 -10.43 17.52
CA LEU A 222 -8.45 -11.86 17.60
C LEU A 222 -8.48 -12.56 16.23
N VAL A 223 -9.41 -12.18 15.36
CA VAL A 223 -9.49 -12.71 13.98
C VAL A 223 -8.25 -12.34 13.16
N PHE A 224 -7.62 -11.20 13.44
CA PHE A 224 -6.40 -10.77 12.73
C PHE A 224 -5.11 -11.38 13.29
N ILE A 225 -5.09 -11.93 14.50
CA ILE A 225 -3.89 -12.53 15.11
C ILE A 225 -3.21 -13.57 14.21
N PRO A 226 -3.93 -14.52 13.56
CA PRO A 226 -3.30 -15.53 12.70
C PRO A 226 -2.51 -14.92 11.53
N VAL A 227 -2.87 -13.73 11.06
CA VAL A 227 -2.18 -13.04 9.94
C VAL A 227 -0.71 -12.76 10.28
N PHE A 228 -0.39 -12.50 11.54
CA PHE A 228 0.98 -12.22 11.98
C PHE A 228 1.90 -13.46 12.00
N PHE A 229 1.32 -14.65 11.90
CA PHE A 229 2.06 -15.92 11.86
C PHE A 229 2.27 -16.42 10.42
N LEU A 230 1.77 -15.71 9.41
CA LEU A 230 1.97 -16.10 8.01
C LEU A 230 3.44 -15.88 7.61
N PRO A 231 4.13 -16.90 7.07
CA PRO A 231 5.49 -16.76 6.57
C PRO A 231 5.52 -16.06 5.19
N GLY A 232 6.72 -15.64 4.78
CA GLY A 232 6.94 -15.15 3.42
C GLY A 232 6.59 -13.67 3.19
N VAL A 233 6.49 -13.30 1.91
CA VAL A 233 6.17 -11.94 1.47
C VAL A 233 4.73 -11.59 1.80
N GLU A 234 3.81 -12.55 1.59
CA GLU A 234 2.39 -12.41 1.90
C GLU A 234 2.16 -12.07 3.36
N GLY A 235 2.87 -12.77 4.26
CA GLY A 235 2.80 -12.51 5.70
C GLY A 235 3.24 -11.10 6.06
N LYS A 236 4.30 -10.58 5.43
CA LYS A 236 4.78 -9.21 5.66
C LYS A 236 3.77 -8.16 5.16
N LEU A 237 3.19 -8.37 4.00
CA LEU A 237 2.19 -7.45 3.44
C LEU A 237 0.93 -7.41 4.29
N LEU A 238 0.38 -8.58 4.58
CA LEU A 238 -0.85 -8.72 5.37
C LEU A 238 -0.66 -8.29 6.83
N SER A 239 0.50 -8.53 7.44
CA SER A 239 0.77 -8.07 8.81
C SER A 239 0.84 -6.54 8.91
N SER A 240 1.39 -5.85 7.89
CA SER A 240 1.37 -4.38 7.85
C SER A 240 -0.05 -3.84 7.76
N LEU A 241 -0.90 -4.46 6.92
CA LEU A 241 -2.31 -4.14 6.79
C LEU A 241 -3.06 -4.43 8.10
N GLY A 242 -2.87 -5.63 8.67
CA GLY A 242 -3.52 -6.04 9.91
C GLY A 242 -3.14 -5.16 11.10
N LEU A 243 -1.86 -4.76 11.21
CA LEU A 243 -1.41 -3.86 12.26
C LEU A 243 -2.08 -2.49 12.14
N ALA A 244 -2.14 -1.93 10.92
CA ALA A 244 -2.81 -0.66 10.67
C ALA A 244 -4.28 -0.71 11.04
N TYR A 245 -4.96 -1.80 10.66
CA TYR A 245 -6.35 -2.04 10.98
C TYR A 245 -6.57 -2.11 12.50
N ILE A 246 -5.77 -2.92 13.22
CA ILE A 246 -5.89 -3.09 14.68
C ILE A 246 -5.64 -1.74 15.40
N VAL A 247 -4.60 -1.01 15.03
CA VAL A 247 -4.30 0.30 15.64
C VAL A 247 -5.45 1.29 15.40
N SER A 248 -6.02 1.29 14.19
CA SER A 248 -7.17 2.13 13.86
C SER A 248 -8.41 1.77 14.68
N LEU A 249 -8.69 0.48 14.87
CA LEU A 249 -9.80 0.03 15.72
C LEU A 249 -9.61 0.42 17.17
N MET A 250 -8.40 0.25 17.72
CA MET A 250 -8.11 0.67 19.09
C MET A 250 -8.22 2.18 19.27
N ALA A 251 -7.79 2.96 18.27
CA ALA A 251 -7.98 4.41 18.27
C ALA A 251 -9.48 4.77 18.24
N SER A 252 -10.28 4.09 17.41
CA SER A 252 -11.72 4.30 17.35
C SER A 252 -12.42 3.96 18.67
N LEU A 253 -12.07 2.83 19.29
CA LEU A 253 -12.58 2.45 20.59
C LEU A 253 -12.31 3.54 21.62
N LEU A 254 -11.10 4.08 21.65
CA LEU A 254 -10.71 5.16 22.55
C LEU A 254 -11.54 6.43 22.29
N VAL A 255 -11.73 6.80 21.03
CA VAL A 255 -12.56 7.95 20.62
C VAL A 255 -14.02 7.74 21.00
N ALA A 256 -14.58 6.55 20.75
CA ALA A 256 -15.97 6.23 21.06
C ALA A 256 -16.26 6.30 22.58
N LEU A 257 -15.29 5.92 23.41
CA LEU A 257 -15.43 5.90 24.86
C LEU A 257 -15.10 7.25 25.54
N THR A 258 -14.39 8.14 24.88
CA THR A 258 -13.93 9.43 25.47
C THR A 258 -14.51 10.63 24.78
N LEU A 259 -14.15 10.82 23.51
CA LEU A 259 -14.52 12.03 22.76
C LEU A 259 -16.01 12.06 22.44
N THR A 260 -16.58 10.93 22.02
CA THR A 260 -17.99 10.84 21.65
C THR A 260 -18.93 11.27 22.77
N PRO A 261 -18.81 10.76 24.02
CA PRO A 261 -19.64 11.22 25.13
C PRO A 261 -19.34 12.68 25.54
N ALA A 262 -18.09 13.13 25.43
CA ALA A 262 -17.73 14.51 25.71
C ALA A 262 -18.41 15.48 24.73
N LEU A 263 -18.36 15.17 23.43
CA LEU A 263 -19.05 15.96 22.40
C LEU A 263 -20.57 15.90 22.56
N ALA A 264 -21.12 14.75 22.92
CA ALA A 264 -22.54 14.60 23.19
C ALA A 264 -22.99 15.48 24.40
N ALA A 265 -22.16 15.57 25.42
CA ALA A 265 -22.43 16.45 26.57
C ALA A 265 -22.45 17.93 26.18
N ILE A 266 -21.63 18.36 25.23
CA ILE A 266 -21.51 19.76 24.79
C ILE A 266 -22.62 20.10 23.75
N LEU A 267 -22.82 19.24 22.76
CA LEU A 267 -23.63 19.54 21.57
C LEU A 267 -25.14 19.29 21.76
N PHE A 268 -25.53 18.32 22.59
CA PHE A 268 -26.95 18.08 22.80
C PHE A 268 -27.53 19.11 23.76
N SER A 269 -28.70 19.64 23.45
CA SER A 269 -29.45 20.59 24.27
C SER A 269 -30.78 19.99 24.73
N GLU A 270 -31.48 20.68 25.64
CA GLU A 270 -32.80 20.24 26.09
C GLU A 270 -33.86 20.25 24.98
N GLU A 271 -33.64 21.06 23.96
CA GLU A 271 -34.56 21.21 22.81
C GLU A 271 -34.47 20.04 21.81
N ASP A 272 -33.41 19.24 21.83
CA ASP A 272 -33.23 18.10 20.93
C ASP A 272 -34.12 16.87 21.25
N LYS A 273 -35.10 17.04 22.13
CA LYS A 273 -35.97 15.97 22.67
C LYS A 273 -37.12 15.56 21.76
N GLU A 274 -37.49 16.39 20.77
CA GLU A 274 -38.60 16.06 19.89
C GLU A 274 -38.25 15.01 18.82
N GLU A 275 -39.09 13.99 18.79
CA GLU A 275 -38.92 12.83 17.93
C GLU A 275 -39.76 12.94 16.66
N HIS A 276 -39.09 13.18 15.54
CA HIS A 276 -39.62 12.71 14.26
C HIS A 276 -38.84 11.45 13.89
N VAL A 277 -39.38 10.27 14.23
CA VAL A 277 -38.85 9.03 13.66
C VAL A 277 -39.09 9.12 12.15
N PRO A 278 -38.01 9.05 11.33
CA PRO A 278 -38.16 9.17 9.90
C PRO A 278 -39.11 8.10 9.35
N LYS A 279 -40.03 8.48 8.45
CA LYS A 279 -40.94 7.51 7.83
C LYS A 279 -40.24 6.31 7.21
N LEU A 280 -39.01 6.54 6.68
CA LEU A 280 -38.18 5.48 6.14
C LEU A 280 -37.81 4.42 7.20
N LEU A 281 -37.40 4.86 8.40
CA LEU A 281 -37.07 3.97 9.52
C LEU A 281 -38.29 3.16 9.97
N GLN A 282 -39.45 3.80 10.08
CA GLN A 282 -40.72 3.11 10.41
C GLN A 282 -41.08 2.05 9.36
N ILE A 283 -40.88 2.33 8.09
CA ILE A 283 -41.15 1.36 7.01
C ILE A 283 -40.16 0.18 7.09
N ILE A 284 -38.89 0.46 7.37
CA ILE A 284 -37.85 -0.57 7.52
C ILE A 284 -38.19 -1.44 8.72
N GLU A 285 -38.54 -0.85 9.87
CA GLU A 285 -38.92 -1.55 11.09
C GLU A 285 -40.13 -2.47 10.87
N LEU A 286 -41.21 -1.96 10.27
CA LEU A 286 -42.41 -2.76 9.93
C LEU A 286 -42.07 -3.92 8.96
N LYS A 287 -41.26 -3.66 7.93
CA LYS A 287 -40.84 -4.73 7.00
C LYS A 287 -39.93 -5.76 7.65
N THR A 288 -39.06 -5.31 8.55
CA THR A 288 -38.17 -6.23 9.31
C THR A 288 -39.00 -7.10 10.25
N GLU A 289 -40.00 -6.55 10.95
CA GLU A 289 -40.90 -7.31 11.80
C GLU A 289 -41.69 -8.34 10.98
N GLN A 290 -42.25 -7.95 9.83
CA GLN A 290 -42.92 -8.88 8.93
C GLN A 290 -41.99 -9.98 8.41
N LEU A 291 -40.76 -9.62 8.03
CA LEU A 291 -39.75 -10.60 7.58
C LEU A 291 -39.39 -11.57 8.69
N LEU A 292 -39.11 -11.07 9.90
CA LEU A 292 -38.81 -11.92 11.05
C LEU A 292 -39.95 -12.87 11.39
N SER A 293 -41.18 -12.38 11.45
CA SER A 293 -42.35 -13.23 11.72
C SER A 293 -42.53 -14.31 10.66
N TRP A 294 -42.28 -14.01 9.38
CA TRP A 294 -42.31 -14.96 8.28
C TRP A 294 -41.16 -15.98 8.40
N LEU A 295 -39.93 -15.54 8.73
CA LEU A 295 -38.76 -16.40 8.92
C LEU A 295 -38.97 -17.37 10.10
N PHE A 296 -39.45 -16.86 11.24
CA PHE A 296 -39.77 -17.72 12.42
C PHE A 296 -40.86 -18.74 12.12
N GLY A 297 -41.89 -18.38 11.35
CA GLY A 297 -42.92 -19.31 10.91
C GLY A 297 -42.40 -20.43 9.99
N LYS A 298 -41.27 -20.16 9.28
CA LYS A 298 -40.69 -21.07 8.28
C LYS A 298 -39.25 -21.53 8.65
N TRP A 299 -38.90 -21.58 9.92
CA TRP A 299 -37.54 -21.82 10.39
C TRP A 299 -36.86 -23.06 9.77
N ARG A 300 -37.62 -24.16 9.50
CA ARG A 300 -37.07 -25.36 8.83
C ARG A 300 -36.61 -25.05 7.39
N GLN A 301 -37.39 -24.25 6.65
CA GLN A 301 -37.02 -23.85 5.28
C GLN A 301 -35.80 -22.92 5.28
N VAL A 302 -35.71 -22.05 6.29
CA VAL A 302 -34.55 -21.18 6.49
C VAL A 302 -33.28 -21.98 6.74
N ILE A 303 -33.34 -23.01 7.60
CA ILE A 303 -32.19 -23.90 7.86
C ILE A 303 -31.80 -24.67 6.59
N ILE A 304 -32.76 -25.19 5.82
CA ILE A 304 -32.49 -25.88 4.56
C ILE A 304 -31.81 -24.92 3.56
N ALA A 305 -32.33 -23.71 3.42
CA ALA A 305 -31.77 -22.70 2.54
C ALA A 305 -30.32 -22.34 2.95
N LEU A 306 -30.06 -22.23 4.26
CA LEU A 306 -28.72 -21.93 4.80
C LEU A 306 -27.75 -23.09 4.52
N ILE A 307 -28.18 -24.35 4.69
CA ILE A 307 -27.36 -25.51 4.34
C ILE A 307 -27.07 -25.55 2.84
N VAL A 308 -28.07 -25.32 2.00
CA VAL A 308 -27.89 -25.28 0.54
C VAL A 308 -26.90 -24.16 0.15
N MET A 309 -27.02 -22.98 0.76
CA MET A 309 -26.11 -21.87 0.53
C MET A 309 -24.67 -22.21 0.95
N ILE A 310 -24.48 -22.85 2.10
CA ILE A 310 -23.14 -23.29 2.54
C ILE A 310 -22.55 -24.30 1.55
N VAL A 311 -23.34 -25.31 1.16
CA VAL A 311 -22.90 -26.33 0.19
C VAL A 311 -22.55 -25.69 -1.16
N ALA A 312 -23.40 -24.79 -1.65
CA ALA A 312 -23.14 -24.05 -2.87
C ALA A 312 -21.83 -23.23 -2.78
N THR A 313 -21.62 -22.51 -1.67
CA THR A 313 -20.40 -21.72 -1.44
C THR A 313 -19.16 -22.58 -1.41
N VAL A 314 -19.17 -23.70 -0.70
CA VAL A 314 -18.05 -24.66 -0.63
C VAL A 314 -17.76 -25.26 -2.02
N THR A 315 -18.83 -25.57 -2.77
CA THR A 315 -18.69 -26.10 -4.13
C THR A 315 -18.10 -25.05 -5.06
N MET A 316 -18.61 -23.83 -5.06
CA MET A 316 -18.08 -22.72 -5.87
C MET A 316 -16.63 -22.38 -5.52
N TYR A 317 -16.26 -22.41 -4.24
CA TYR A 317 -14.89 -22.21 -3.78
C TYR A 317 -13.92 -23.25 -4.36
N SER A 318 -14.38 -24.48 -4.56
CA SER A 318 -13.55 -25.57 -5.16
C SER A 318 -13.23 -25.32 -6.62
N PHE A 319 -14.07 -24.55 -7.35
CA PHE A 319 -13.88 -24.18 -8.74
C PHE A 319 -13.22 -22.79 -8.91
N ALA A 320 -13.10 -22.03 -7.84
CA ALA A 320 -12.45 -20.72 -7.89
C ALA A 320 -10.94 -20.87 -8.13
N GLY A 321 -10.39 -20.04 -9.00
CA GLY A 321 -8.93 -19.91 -9.18
C GLY A 321 -8.29 -19.47 -7.85
N LYS A 322 -7.15 -20.08 -7.52
CA LYS A 322 -6.41 -19.77 -6.29
C LYS A 322 -5.15 -19.01 -6.67
N GLU A 323 -5.11 -17.74 -6.42
CA GLU A 323 -3.92 -16.90 -6.53
C GLU A 323 -3.55 -16.38 -5.14
N GLY A 324 -2.27 -16.50 -4.77
CA GLY A 324 -1.79 -16.11 -3.43
C GLY A 324 -1.61 -14.61 -3.28
N ILE A 325 -1.22 -13.92 -4.33
CA ILE A 325 -1.00 -12.47 -4.35
C ILE A 325 -1.78 -11.88 -5.53
N PRO A 326 -2.52 -10.79 -5.34
CA PRO A 326 -3.13 -10.08 -6.46
C PRO A 326 -2.05 -9.62 -7.44
N GLN A 327 -2.36 -9.66 -8.74
CA GLN A 327 -1.43 -9.17 -9.75
C GLN A 327 -1.22 -7.67 -9.58
N PHE A 328 0.04 -7.27 -9.38
CA PHE A 328 0.43 -5.86 -9.36
C PHE A 328 0.67 -5.43 -10.81
N ASN A 329 -0.08 -4.46 -11.26
CA ASN A 329 0.14 -3.84 -12.56
C ASN A 329 1.13 -2.67 -12.38
N GLU A 330 2.38 -2.88 -12.78
CA GLU A 330 3.46 -1.89 -12.64
C GLU A 330 3.59 -1.00 -13.88
N ASP A 331 2.68 -1.12 -14.86
CA ASP A 331 2.74 -0.44 -16.16
C ASP A 331 4.09 -0.61 -16.88
N SER A 332 4.80 -1.68 -16.55
CA SER A 332 6.08 -2.05 -17.12
C SER A 332 6.15 -3.55 -17.40
N LEU A 333 6.74 -3.90 -18.53
CA LEU A 333 6.96 -5.29 -18.94
C LEU A 333 8.45 -5.55 -19.10
N THR A 334 8.98 -6.52 -18.38
CA THR A 334 10.36 -7.00 -18.55
C THR A 334 10.37 -8.30 -19.33
N ILE A 335 11.01 -8.29 -20.48
CA ILE A 335 11.15 -9.48 -21.35
C ILE A 335 12.57 -9.99 -21.24
N GLY A 336 12.76 -11.20 -20.74
CA GLY A 336 14.04 -11.90 -20.72
C GLY A 336 14.27 -12.68 -22.02
N ILE A 337 15.32 -12.32 -22.77
CA ILE A 337 15.73 -13.04 -23.99
C ILE A 337 16.96 -13.86 -23.64
N LEU A 338 16.86 -15.17 -23.72
CA LEU A 338 17.96 -16.10 -23.50
C LEU A 338 18.39 -16.70 -24.83
N LEU A 339 19.62 -16.43 -25.21
CA LEU A 339 20.24 -17.02 -26.41
C LEU A 339 21.16 -18.20 -26.02
N PRO A 340 21.50 -19.09 -26.95
CA PRO A 340 22.43 -20.20 -26.71
C PRO A 340 23.76 -19.67 -26.18
N THR A 341 24.41 -20.46 -25.31
CA THR A 341 25.75 -20.14 -24.76
C THR A 341 26.77 -20.02 -25.86
N GLY A 342 27.59 -18.99 -25.86
CA GLY A 342 28.58 -18.70 -26.88
C GLY A 342 28.12 -17.70 -27.94
N THR A 343 26.88 -17.24 -27.91
CA THR A 343 26.41 -16.15 -28.76
C THR A 343 27.19 -14.87 -28.47
N ASP A 344 27.71 -14.21 -29.49
CA ASP A 344 28.43 -12.95 -29.37
C ASP A 344 27.50 -11.78 -29.01
N LEU A 345 28.09 -10.69 -28.51
CA LEU A 345 27.36 -9.53 -28.02
C LEU A 345 26.59 -8.81 -29.13
N ASP A 346 27.17 -8.74 -30.34
CA ASP A 346 26.56 -8.04 -31.47
C ASP A 346 25.30 -8.78 -31.92
N THR A 347 25.37 -10.09 -32.05
CA THR A 347 24.21 -10.95 -32.38
C THR A 347 23.13 -10.83 -31.29
N THR A 348 23.52 -10.83 -29.99
CA THR A 348 22.58 -10.66 -28.89
C THR A 348 21.87 -9.30 -28.97
N ASN A 349 22.61 -8.24 -29.29
CA ASN A 349 22.07 -6.90 -29.44
C ASN A 349 21.10 -6.79 -30.65
N LEU A 350 21.40 -7.44 -31.77
CA LEU A 350 20.50 -7.51 -32.93
C LEU A 350 19.16 -8.15 -32.60
N TYR A 351 19.17 -9.29 -31.90
CA TYR A 351 17.92 -9.91 -31.43
C TYR A 351 17.14 -9.02 -30.47
N ALA A 352 17.83 -8.41 -29.49
CA ALA A 352 17.19 -7.49 -28.54
C ALA A 352 16.59 -6.27 -29.25
N GLN A 353 17.26 -5.74 -30.26
CA GLN A 353 16.76 -4.63 -31.06
C GLN A 353 15.53 -5.04 -31.89
N SER A 354 15.56 -6.20 -32.54
CA SER A 354 14.42 -6.71 -33.32
C SER A 354 13.16 -6.88 -32.46
N VAL A 355 13.32 -7.41 -31.24
CA VAL A 355 12.21 -7.51 -30.29
C VAL A 355 11.76 -6.12 -29.85
N GLY A 356 12.70 -5.20 -29.57
CA GLY A 356 12.40 -3.83 -29.19
C GLY A 356 11.61 -3.07 -30.27
N ASP A 357 11.98 -3.24 -31.53
CA ASP A 357 11.30 -2.60 -32.66
C ASP A 357 9.88 -3.16 -32.83
N ALA A 358 9.70 -4.47 -32.72
CA ALA A 358 8.37 -5.10 -32.73
C ALA A 358 7.48 -4.62 -31.57
N MET A 359 8.05 -4.32 -30.40
CA MET A 359 7.30 -3.81 -29.26
C MET A 359 6.89 -2.35 -29.42
N LYS A 360 7.67 -1.53 -30.13
CA LYS A 360 7.35 -0.11 -30.37
C LYS A 360 6.08 0.08 -31.21
N ASP A 361 5.77 -0.86 -32.07
CA ASP A 361 4.57 -0.81 -32.93
C ASP A 361 3.27 -1.03 -32.14
N LEU A 362 3.36 -1.39 -30.86
CA LEU A 362 2.19 -1.60 -30.01
C LEU A 362 1.69 -0.25 -29.42
N PRO A 363 0.39 0.06 -29.58
CA PRO A 363 -0.15 1.38 -29.24
C PRO A 363 -0.11 1.73 -27.74
N PHE A 364 0.13 0.76 -26.87
CA PHE A 364 0.22 0.92 -25.42
C PHE A 364 1.67 0.97 -24.91
N VAL A 365 2.68 0.90 -25.78
CA VAL A 365 4.09 0.97 -25.42
C VAL A 365 4.60 2.39 -25.59
N ALA A 366 4.95 3.05 -24.49
CA ALA A 366 5.46 4.42 -24.51
C ALA A 366 6.97 4.48 -24.82
N LYS A 367 7.75 3.56 -24.23
CA LYS A 367 9.22 3.48 -24.41
C LYS A 367 9.72 2.06 -24.35
N VAL A 368 10.78 1.79 -25.09
CA VAL A 368 11.47 0.49 -25.09
C VAL A 368 12.94 0.72 -24.80
N SER A 369 13.46 0.03 -23.81
CA SER A 369 14.89 -0.03 -23.54
C SER A 369 15.36 -1.47 -23.44
N HIS A 370 16.55 -1.76 -23.91
CA HIS A 370 17.16 -3.06 -23.68
C HIS A 370 18.59 -2.94 -23.20
N THR A 371 19.02 -3.95 -22.47
CA THR A 371 20.42 -4.15 -22.11
C THR A 371 20.82 -5.55 -22.48
N ALA A 372 21.93 -5.70 -23.19
CA ALA A 372 22.48 -6.99 -23.61
C ALA A 372 23.87 -7.21 -23.01
N GLY A 373 24.20 -8.47 -22.71
CA GLY A 373 25.46 -8.86 -22.11
C GLY A 373 25.46 -8.73 -20.58
N ARG A 374 26.66 -8.67 -20.00
CA ARG A 374 26.85 -8.57 -18.56
C ARG A 374 26.90 -7.09 -18.17
N ALA A 375 25.88 -6.62 -17.48
CA ALA A 375 25.87 -5.30 -16.87
C ALA A 375 26.67 -5.29 -15.56
#